data_0c3683603f5e83e9a45766dac18dab19
#
_entry.id   0c3683603f5e83e9a45766dac18dab19
#
_cell.length_a   1.000
_cell.length_b   1.000
_cell.length_c   1.000
_cell.angle_alpha   90.00
_cell.angle_beta   90.00
_cell.angle_gamma   90.00
#
_symmetry.space_group_name_H-M   'P 1'
#
loop_
_entity.id
_entity.type
_entity.pdbx_description
1 polymer ?
#
loop_
_entity_poly.entity_id
_entity_poly.type
_entity_poly.pdbx_seq_one_letter_code
_entity_poly.pdbx_strand_id
1 'polypeptide(L)'
;MSELSFEQMFEESSFKRLRTGEAVTGQVIGVKEDEIILSIAGSKSEGIITRSEFTNEPGVDLRTKVQVGDELEAKVLKVNDGEGMAALSYKRLAADKGLKRLKEAFENKEVLKEKVTQVMEKGLVVEVEGTRVFIPASMVSDTYDKDLSKYAGQEIEFVVTEFNPSGRRSRIIGDRKQILLEKKAAMQKELFEKIAVGQTVEGVVKNVTDFGAFIDLGGADGLLHISEMSWGRVENPKKVFKVGDKVKALIKDINGEKIALSLKFPESNPWANAAEKYAVGNVV
;
A
#
# COMPACT_ATOMS: atom_id res chain seq x y z
N MET A 1 -29.93 42.96 -20.13
CA MET A 1 -29.38 43.18 -18.80
C MET A 1 -30.49 42.83 -17.82
N SER A 2 -30.41 41.64 -17.23
CA SER A 2 -31.40 41.18 -16.25
C SER A 2 -31.12 41.84 -14.93
N GLU A 3 -32.01 42.68 -14.47
CA GLU A 3 -32.00 43.27 -13.13
C GLU A 3 -32.11 42.11 -12.12
N LEU A 4 -31.03 41.80 -11.42
CA LEU A 4 -31.06 40.95 -10.24
C LEU A 4 -31.99 41.60 -9.23
N SER A 5 -33.01 40.88 -8.75
CA SER A 5 -33.95 41.34 -7.74
C SER A 5 -33.20 41.80 -6.52
N PHE A 6 -33.66 42.90 -5.90
CA PHE A 6 -33.10 43.47 -4.65
C PHE A 6 -33.02 42.41 -3.53
N GLU A 7 -33.92 41.43 -3.52
CA GLU A 7 -33.87 40.27 -2.61
C GLU A 7 -32.67 39.37 -2.87
N GLN A 8 -32.32 39.12 -4.13
CA GLN A 8 -31.11 38.32 -4.49
C GLN A 8 -29.83 39.06 -4.11
N MET A 9 -29.78 40.37 -4.29
CA MET A 9 -28.64 41.19 -3.83
C MET A 9 -28.55 41.27 -2.32
N PHE A 10 -29.68 41.19 -1.61
CA PHE A 10 -29.71 41.21 -0.14
C PHE A 10 -29.35 39.85 0.45
N GLU A 11 -29.71 38.73 -0.19
CA GLU A 11 -29.26 37.38 0.17
C GLU A 11 -27.77 37.18 -0.08
N GLU A 12 -27.20 37.71 -1.15
CA GLU A 12 -25.75 37.73 -1.41
C GLU A 12 -24.98 38.62 -0.43
N SER A 13 -25.61 39.64 0.15
CA SER A 13 -24.96 40.53 1.14
C SER A 13 -25.18 40.08 2.61
N SER A 14 -25.92 39.00 2.84
CA SER A 14 -26.11 38.50 4.21
C SER A 14 -24.84 37.82 4.71
N PHE A 15 -24.05 38.57 5.48
CA PHE A 15 -22.85 38.04 6.13
C PHE A 15 -23.19 36.81 6.97
N LYS A 16 -22.61 35.68 6.59
CA LYS A 16 -22.79 34.41 7.28
C LYS A 16 -22.14 34.51 8.66
N ARG A 17 -22.89 34.29 9.71
CA ARG A 17 -22.33 34.19 11.05
C ARG A 17 -21.58 32.88 11.18
N LEU A 18 -20.28 32.96 11.45
CA LEU A 18 -19.44 31.80 11.71
C LEU A 18 -19.98 31.01 12.93
N ARG A 19 -19.93 29.68 12.81
CA ARG A 19 -20.27 28.78 13.91
C ARG A 19 -19.05 27.91 14.25
N THR A 20 -18.84 27.66 15.53
CA THR A 20 -17.80 26.73 15.97
C THR A 20 -18.04 25.33 15.38
N GLY A 21 -17.01 24.75 14.77
CA GLY A 21 -17.09 23.44 14.11
C GLY A 21 -17.46 23.49 12.62
N GLU A 22 -17.81 24.65 12.09
CA GLU A 22 -18.13 24.85 10.67
C GLU A 22 -16.83 24.85 9.82
N ALA A 23 -16.88 24.25 8.62
CA ALA A 23 -15.83 24.36 7.64
C ALA A 23 -16.02 25.64 6.82
N VAL A 24 -14.99 26.45 6.72
CA VAL A 24 -15.00 27.71 5.98
C VAL A 24 -13.84 27.76 5.00
N THR A 25 -14.09 28.38 3.85
CA THR A 25 -13.04 28.66 2.86
C THR A 25 -12.62 30.11 3.02
N GLY A 26 -11.33 30.36 3.00
CA GLY A 26 -10.78 31.68 3.06
C GLY A 26 -9.56 31.84 2.17
N GLN A 27 -9.31 33.08 1.74
CA GLN A 27 -8.13 33.44 0.98
C GLN A 27 -7.04 33.94 1.93
N VAL A 28 -5.82 33.47 1.74
CA VAL A 28 -4.66 33.90 2.54
C VAL A 28 -4.32 35.35 2.22
N ILE A 29 -4.45 36.23 3.21
CA ILE A 29 -4.11 37.66 3.12
C ILE A 29 -2.76 37.99 3.74
N GLY A 30 -2.26 37.11 4.63
CA GLY A 30 -0.95 37.29 5.25
C GLY A 30 -0.41 36.00 5.83
N VAL A 31 0.91 35.83 5.71
CA VAL A 31 1.65 34.69 6.28
C VAL A 31 2.77 35.21 7.15
N LYS A 32 2.74 34.90 8.44
CA LYS A 32 3.81 35.14 9.42
C LYS A 32 4.55 33.83 9.69
N GLU A 33 5.59 33.86 10.49
CA GLU A 33 6.35 32.64 10.87
C GLU A 33 5.47 31.58 11.53
N ASP A 34 4.58 31.99 12.43
CA ASP A 34 3.77 31.07 13.27
C ASP A 34 2.27 31.16 13.00
N GLU A 35 1.82 32.05 12.12
CA GLU A 35 0.42 32.35 11.89
C GLU A 35 0.10 32.59 10.41
N ILE A 36 -1.04 32.11 9.96
CA ILE A 36 -1.64 32.39 8.66
C ILE A 36 -2.93 33.18 8.89
N ILE A 37 -3.07 34.30 8.22
CA ILE A 37 -4.26 35.14 8.29
C ILE A 37 -5.08 34.93 7.01
N LEU A 38 -6.37 34.61 7.19
CA LEU A 38 -7.32 34.33 6.14
C LEU A 38 -8.44 35.35 6.10
N SER A 39 -8.81 35.80 4.92
CA SER A 39 -10.07 36.48 4.67
C SER A 39 -11.15 35.42 4.42
N ILE A 40 -12.13 35.30 5.30
CA ILE A 40 -13.17 34.27 5.22
C ILE A 40 -14.26 34.73 4.27
N ALA A 41 -14.57 33.91 3.25
CA ALA A 41 -15.60 34.22 2.27
C ALA A 41 -16.99 34.38 2.95
N GLY A 42 -17.63 35.52 2.73
CA GLY A 42 -18.95 35.81 3.30
C GLY A 42 -18.96 36.22 4.77
N SER A 43 -17.80 36.49 5.40
CA SER A 43 -17.69 36.99 6.77
C SER A 43 -16.93 38.32 6.80
N LYS A 44 -17.25 39.18 7.77
CA LYS A 44 -16.46 40.38 8.06
C LYS A 44 -15.26 40.10 8.98
N SER A 45 -15.21 38.90 9.58
CA SER A 45 -14.17 38.52 10.52
C SER A 45 -13.03 37.85 9.74
N GLU A 46 -11.82 38.22 10.06
CA GLU A 46 -10.63 37.53 9.59
C GLU A 46 -10.43 36.22 10.38
N GLY A 47 -9.82 35.22 9.76
CA GLY A 47 -9.46 33.97 10.40
C GLY A 47 -7.98 33.86 10.64
N ILE A 48 -7.59 33.29 11.77
CA ILE A 48 -6.19 33.00 12.07
C ILE A 48 -5.97 31.49 12.24
N ILE A 49 -4.94 30.95 11.56
CA ILE A 49 -4.47 29.58 11.74
C ILE A 49 -3.09 29.63 12.35
N THR A 50 -2.93 29.12 13.55
CA THR A 50 -1.62 28.99 14.19
C THR A 50 -0.85 27.81 13.57
N ARG A 51 0.48 27.83 13.66
CA ARG A 51 1.38 26.77 13.17
C ARG A 51 0.97 25.39 13.72
N SER A 52 0.61 25.27 15.00
CA SER A 52 0.18 24.03 15.62
C SER A 52 -1.11 23.45 15.05
N GLU A 53 -1.99 24.32 14.51
CA GLU A 53 -3.26 23.95 13.88
C GLU A 53 -3.14 23.79 12.34
N PHE A 54 -1.99 24.11 11.77
CA PHE A 54 -1.68 23.91 10.36
C PHE A 54 -0.90 22.61 10.11
N THR A 55 0.22 22.38 10.83
CA THR A 55 1.09 21.21 10.62
C THR A 55 1.53 20.57 11.93
N ASN A 56 1.86 19.25 11.85
CA ASN A 56 2.49 18.49 12.94
C ASN A 56 4.03 18.55 12.90
N GLU A 57 4.62 19.04 11.81
CA GLU A 57 6.07 19.05 11.63
C GLU A 57 6.70 20.17 12.47
N PRO A 58 7.62 19.86 13.39
CA PRO A 58 8.30 20.87 14.17
C PRO A 58 9.27 21.66 13.29
N GLY A 59 9.26 23.00 13.43
CA GLY A 59 10.27 23.85 12.76
C GLY A 59 9.99 24.22 11.30
N VAL A 60 8.82 23.89 10.76
CA VAL A 60 8.45 24.30 9.38
C VAL A 60 8.05 25.76 9.39
N ASP A 61 8.67 26.53 8.48
CA ASP A 61 8.27 27.90 8.18
C ASP A 61 7.00 27.88 7.30
N LEU A 62 5.92 28.48 7.78
CA LEU A 62 4.64 28.54 7.07
C LEU A 62 4.73 29.27 5.72
N ARG A 63 5.68 30.19 5.58
CA ARG A 63 5.93 30.94 4.33
C ARG A 63 6.38 30.07 3.17
N THR A 64 6.95 28.89 3.46
CA THR A 64 7.40 27.94 2.44
C THR A 64 6.28 27.05 1.93
N LYS A 65 5.22 26.88 2.73
CA LYS A 65 4.09 25.97 2.45
C LYS A 65 2.88 26.70 1.86
N VAL A 66 2.72 27.97 2.17
CA VAL A 66 1.52 28.74 1.80
C VAL A 66 1.93 30.13 1.31
N GLN A 67 1.30 30.57 0.24
CA GLN A 67 1.52 31.91 -0.34
C GLN A 67 0.30 32.81 -0.12
N VAL A 68 0.54 34.12 -0.10
CA VAL A 68 -0.55 35.10 -0.07
C VAL A 68 -1.36 34.98 -1.37
N GLY A 69 -2.67 34.84 -1.25
CA GLY A 69 -3.58 34.63 -2.38
C GLY A 69 -4.08 33.19 -2.50
N ASP A 70 -3.47 32.21 -1.80
CA ASP A 70 -3.94 30.83 -1.79
C ASP A 70 -5.31 30.70 -1.12
N GLU A 71 -6.14 29.81 -1.63
CA GLU A 71 -7.39 29.43 -0.99
C GLU A 71 -7.18 28.25 -0.03
N LEU A 72 -7.54 28.44 1.21
CA LEU A 72 -7.47 27.40 2.24
C LEU A 72 -8.85 27.14 2.86
N GLU A 73 -9.16 25.87 3.02
CA GLU A 73 -10.30 25.45 3.81
C GLU A 73 -9.85 25.13 5.23
N ALA A 74 -10.58 25.63 6.21
CA ALA A 74 -10.28 25.39 7.61
C ALA A 74 -11.56 25.25 8.45
N LYS A 75 -11.45 24.60 9.60
CA LYS A 75 -12.55 24.42 10.56
C LYS A 75 -12.48 25.48 11.63
N VAL A 76 -13.61 26.12 11.91
CA VAL A 76 -13.71 27.14 12.96
C VAL A 76 -13.60 26.48 14.33
N LEU A 77 -12.60 26.85 15.11
CA LEU A 77 -12.41 26.42 16.49
C LEU A 77 -13.16 27.33 17.45
N LYS A 78 -12.98 28.64 17.27
CA LYS A 78 -13.63 29.68 18.04
C LYS A 78 -13.99 30.84 17.13
N VAL A 79 -15.13 31.42 17.29
CA VAL A 79 -15.61 32.56 16.48
C VAL A 79 -14.87 33.85 16.82
N ASN A 80 -14.36 33.98 18.05
CA ASN A 80 -13.56 35.10 18.50
C ASN A 80 -12.45 34.57 19.42
N ASP A 81 -11.21 34.86 19.11
CA ASP A 81 -10.01 34.45 19.87
C ASP A 81 -9.67 35.42 21.02
N GLY A 82 -10.37 36.56 21.11
CA GLY A 82 -10.11 37.66 22.05
C GLY A 82 -9.59 38.92 21.35
N GLU A 83 -9.07 38.81 20.13
CA GLU A 83 -8.59 39.95 19.29
C GLU A 83 -9.59 40.31 18.17
N GLY A 84 -10.74 39.63 18.11
CA GLY A 84 -11.76 39.86 17.08
C GLY A 84 -11.63 38.99 15.85
N MET A 85 -10.64 38.09 15.82
CA MET A 85 -10.40 37.13 14.71
C MET A 85 -11.01 35.79 15.06
N ALA A 86 -11.34 34.98 14.03
CA ALA A 86 -11.79 33.61 14.21
C ALA A 86 -10.60 32.66 14.26
N ALA A 87 -10.46 31.87 15.32
CA ALA A 87 -9.46 30.81 15.39
C ALA A 87 -9.88 29.64 14.50
N LEU A 88 -9.01 29.28 13.57
CA LEU A 88 -9.24 28.23 12.57
C LEU A 88 -8.23 27.09 12.69
N SER A 89 -8.61 25.90 12.25
CA SER A 89 -7.72 24.73 12.16
C SER A 89 -7.84 24.06 10.81
N TYR A 90 -6.76 24.02 10.09
CA TYR A 90 -6.62 23.25 8.85
C TYR A 90 -6.53 21.75 9.15
N LYS A 91 -5.75 21.40 10.16
CA LYS A 91 -5.48 20.03 10.58
C LYS A 91 -6.75 19.27 11.02
N ARG A 92 -7.67 19.92 11.75
CA ARG A 92 -8.91 19.26 12.15
C ARG A 92 -9.84 19.03 10.97
N LEU A 93 -9.87 19.93 9.99
CA LEU A 93 -10.64 19.73 8.79
C LEU A 93 -10.07 18.59 7.94
N ALA A 94 -8.74 18.56 7.77
CA ALA A 94 -8.07 17.47 7.08
C ALA A 94 -8.34 16.12 7.76
N ALA A 95 -8.26 16.06 9.09
CA ALA A 95 -8.60 14.85 9.86
C ALA A 95 -10.07 14.42 9.67
N ASP A 96 -11.02 15.36 9.65
CA ASP A 96 -12.44 15.05 9.40
C ASP A 96 -12.67 14.52 7.98
N LYS A 97 -11.98 15.10 6.97
CA LYS A 97 -11.99 14.60 5.58
C LYS A 97 -11.37 13.21 5.51
N GLY A 98 -10.20 13.01 6.14
CA GLY A 98 -9.53 11.71 6.22
C GLY A 98 -10.40 10.64 6.90
N LEU A 99 -11.10 10.98 7.97
CA LEU A 99 -12.04 10.06 8.62
C LEU A 99 -13.20 9.66 7.71
N LYS A 100 -13.77 10.59 6.93
CA LYS A 100 -14.83 10.29 5.96
C LYS A 100 -14.32 9.37 4.86
N ARG A 101 -13.16 9.69 4.29
CA ARG A 101 -12.51 8.86 3.25
C ARG A 101 -12.19 7.46 3.76
N LEU A 102 -11.65 7.35 4.98
CA LEU A 102 -11.37 6.05 5.61
C LEU A 102 -12.64 5.24 5.91
N LYS A 103 -13.75 5.91 6.26
CA LYS A 103 -15.05 5.27 6.43
C LYS A 103 -15.58 4.73 5.10
N GLU A 104 -15.54 5.52 4.04
CA GLU A 104 -15.95 5.11 2.69
C GLU A 104 -15.07 3.96 2.19
N ALA A 105 -13.75 4.05 2.39
CA ALA A 105 -12.82 2.99 2.05
C ALA A 105 -13.07 1.70 2.85
N PHE A 106 -13.47 1.79 4.11
CA PHE A 106 -13.86 0.64 4.93
C PHE A 106 -15.15 -0.02 4.43
N GLU A 107 -16.18 0.77 4.10
CA GLU A 107 -17.46 0.26 3.60
C GLU A 107 -17.33 -0.38 2.22
N ASN A 108 -16.53 0.20 1.33
CA ASN A 108 -16.29 -0.25 -0.04
C ASN A 108 -15.15 -1.26 -0.17
N LYS A 109 -14.39 -1.52 0.89
CA LYS A 109 -13.13 -2.29 0.88
C LYS A 109 -12.14 -1.78 -0.16
N GLU A 110 -12.04 -0.45 -0.27
CA GLU A 110 -11.16 0.19 -1.23
C GLU A 110 -9.69 0.05 -0.82
N VAL A 111 -8.83 -0.19 -1.81
CA VAL A 111 -7.37 -0.23 -1.62
C VAL A 111 -6.83 1.18 -1.57
N LEU A 112 -6.30 1.56 -0.44
CA LEU A 112 -5.62 2.83 -0.24
C LEU A 112 -4.12 2.68 -0.46
N LYS A 113 -3.49 3.70 -1.07
CA LYS A 113 -2.04 3.78 -1.29
C LYS A 113 -1.53 5.01 -0.57
N GLU A 114 -0.72 4.80 0.45
CA GLU A 114 -0.20 5.90 1.24
C GLU A 114 1.23 5.61 1.73
N LYS A 115 1.92 6.68 2.12
CA LYS A 115 3.30 6.62 2.56
C LYS A 115 3.39 6.27 4.04
N VAL A 116 4.33 5.38 4.38
CA VAL A 116 4.62 5.06 5.79
C VAL A 116 5.28 6.25 6.46
N THR A 117 4.58 6.83 7.44
CA THR A 117 5.05 8.00 8.19
C THR A 117 5.97 7.58 9.34
N GLN A 118 5.61 6.49 10.03
CA GLN A 118 6.35 6.04 11.20
C GLN A 118 6.38 4.52 11.27
N VAL A 119 7.54 3.98 11.64
CA VAL A 119 7.74 2.55 11.90
C VAL A 119 7.84 2.32 13.41
N MET A 120 7.06 1.38 13.91
CA MET A 120 7.10 0.94 15.32
C MET A 120 7.47 -0.55 15.37
N GLU A 121 7.94 -1.04 16.54
CA GLU A 121 8.25 -2.46 16.75
C GLU A 121 7.06 -3.38 16.49
N LYS A 122 5.85 -2.90 16.74
CA LYS A 122 4.60 -3.68 16.61
C LYS A 122 3.86 -3.51 15.29
N GLY A 123 4.34 -2.62 14.40
CA GLY A 123 3.67 -2.34 13.13
C GLY A 123 4.07 -1.02 12.50
N LEU A 124 3.35 -0.67 11.45
CA LEU A 124 3.54 0.56 10.70
C LEU A 124 2.42 1.56 11.00
N VAL A 125 2.74 2.83 10.92
CA VAL A 125 1.76 3.92 10.97
C VAL A 125 1.80 4.65 9.63
N VAL A 126 0.62 4.78 9.06
CA VAL A 126 0.37 5.49 7.81
C VAL A 126 -0.56 6.66 8.10
N GLU A 127 -0.38 7.77 7.45
CA GLU A 127 -1.22 8.95 7.62
C GLU A 127 -2.02 9.21 6.34
N VAL A 128 -3.35 9.17 6.47
CA VAL A 128 -4.30 9.47 5.41
C VAL A 128 -4.98 10.78 5.76
N GLU A 129 -4.69 11.85 5.03
CA GLU A 129 -5.27 13.18 5.23
C GLU A 129 -5.30 13.62 6.71
N GLY A 130 -4.17 13.48 7.42
CA GLY A 130 -4.06 13.85 8.84
C GLY A 130 -4.62 12.83 9.83
N THR A 131 -5.20 11.72 9.37
CA THR A 131 -5.69 10.63 10.23
C THR A 131 -4.70 9.46 10.22
N ARG A 132 -4.36 8.96 11.40
CA ARG A 132 -3.40 7.86 11.54
C ARG A 132 -4.09 6.51 11.45
N VAL A 133 -3.56 5.66 10.58
CA VAL A 133 -3.95 4.25 10.41
C VAL A 133 -2.80 3.39 10.91
N PHE A 134 -3.09 2.42 11.75
CA PHE A 134 -2.10 1.46 12.25
C PHE A 134 -2.21 0.14 11.50
N ILE A 135 -1.09 -0.37 11.04
CA ILE A 135 -0.97 -1.68 10.38
C ILE A 135 -0.12 -2.57 11.27
N PRO A 136 -0.71 -3.59 11.92
CA PRO A 136 0.04 -4.52 12.77
C PRO A 136 1.12 -5.27 11.97
N ALA A 137 2.24 -5.61 12.60
CA ALA A 137 3.35 -6.35 11.98
C ALA A 137 2.90 -7.66 11.30
N SER A 138 1.90 -8.34 11.88
CA SER A 138 1.31 -9.58 11.34
C SER A 138 0.50 -9.37 10.05
N MET A 139 0.10 -8.12 9.74
CA MET A 139 -0.71 -7.73 8.59
C MET A 139 0.07 -6.93 7.55
N VAL A 140 1.38 -6.74 7.75
CA VAL A 140 2.25 -6.01 6.81
C VAL A 140 2.66 -6.88 5.64
N SER A 141 3.00 -8.14 5.88
CA SER A 141 3.54 -9.06 4.88
C SER A 141 2.91 -10.46 5.01
N ASP A 142 3.03 -11.25 3.94
CA ASP A 142 2.66 -12.67 3.91
C ASP A 142 3.56 -13.49 4.84
N THR A 143 4.85 -13.15 4.91
CA THR A 143 5.85 -13.77 5.80
C THR A 143 6.14 -12.85 6.97
N TYR A 144 6.50 -13.44 8.13
CA TYR A 144 6.88 -12.65 9.30
C TYR A 144 8.20 -11.92 9.07
N ASP A 145 8.10 -10.62 8.88
CA ASP A 145 9.25 -9.73 8.76
C ASP A 145 9.70 -9.25 10.14
N LYS A 146 10.91 -9.61 10.53
CA LYS A 146 11.52 -9.15 11.78
C LYS A 146 11.91 -7.68 11.70
N ASP A 147 12.28 -7.20 10.53
CA ASP A 147 12.74 -5.83 10.31
C ASP A 147 11.72 -5.06 9.48
N LEU A 148 10.97 -4.21 10.16
CA LEU A 148 9.98 -3.32 9.54
C LEU A 148 10.59 -2.00 9.06
N SER A 149 11.85 -1.70 9.43
CA SER A 149 12.51 -0.44 9.08
C SER A 149 12.64 -0.25 7.57
N LYS A 150 12.68 -1.34 6.82
CA LYS A 150 12.71 -1.33 5.35
C LYS A 150 11.51 -0.63 4.72
N TYR A 151 10.37 -0.57 5.42
CA TYR A 151 9.16 0.08 4.93
C TYR A 151 9.08 1.56 5.23
N ALA A 152 10.04 2.13 5.98
CA ALA A 152 10.07 3.55 6.32
C ALA A 152 10.08 4.42 5.04
N GLY A 153 9.11 5.31 4.93
CA GLY A 153 8.98 6.22 3.78
C GLY A 153 8.55 5.58 2.46
N GLN A 154 8.26 4.26 2.43
CA GLN A 154 7.73 3.59 1.24
C GLN A 154 6.21 3.80 1.13
N GLU A 155 5.72 3.81 -0.10
CA GLU A 155 4.29 3.75 -0.38
C GLU A 155 3.81 2.31 -0.25
N ILE A 156 2.78 2.10 0.55
CA ILE A 156 2.18 0.79 0.75
C ILE A 156 0.69 0.82 0.42
N GLU A 157 0.22 -0.27 -0.14
CA GLU A 157 -1.20 -0.51 -0.40
C GLU A 157 -1.79 -1.28 0.79
N PHE A 158 -2.93 -0.84 1.28
CA PHE A 158 -3.63 -1.51 2.38
C PHE A 158 -5.15 -1.31 2.27
N VAL A 159 -5.90 -2.19 2.90
CA VAL A 159 -7.36 -2.08 3.08
C VAL A 159 -7.65 -1.83 4.55
N VAL A 160 -8.63 -1.01 4.85
CA VAL A 160 -9.08 -0.78 6.22
C VAL A 160 -9.94 -1.96 6.66
N THR A 161 -9.53 -2.65 7.73
CA THR A 161 -10.24 -3.81 8.29
C THR A 161 -11.03 -3.47 9.55
N GLU A 162 -10.57 -2.51 10.33
CA GLU A 162 -11.27 -2.04 11.51
C GLU A 162 -11.33 -0.52 11.51
N PHE A 163 -12.54 0.01 11.60
CA PHE A 163 -12.80 1.45 11.69
C PHE A 163 -13.57 1.78 12.96
N ASN A 164 -12.87 2.25 13.98
CA ASN A 164 -13.45 2.69 15.23
C ASN A 164 -12.93 4.11 15.59
N PRO A 165 -13.56 5.17 15.07
CA PRO A 165 -13.14 6.55 15.32
C PRO A 165 -13.56 7.06 16.71
N SER A 166 -14.48 6.37 17.38
CA SER A 166 -15.10 6.82 18.64
C SER A 166 -14.42 6.19 19.85
N GLY A 167 -13.82 7.01 20.72
CA GLY A 167 -13.29 6.56 22.00
C GLY A 167 -12.01 7.30 22.41
N ARG A 168 -11.56 7.03 23.64
CA ARG A 168 -10.30 7.58 24.20
C ARG A 168 -9.05 7.21 23.36
N ARG A 169 -9.17 6.20 22.48
CA ARG A 169 -8.17 5.79 21.50
C ARG A 169 -8.91 5.42 20.21
N SER A 170 -8.96 6.34 19.26
CA SER A 170 -9.40 6.01 17.90
C SER A 170 -8.50 4.88 17.36
N ARG A 171 -9.13 3.78 16.96
CA ARG A 171 -8.40 2.63 16.43
C ARG A 171 -8.87 2.38 15.01
N ILE A 172 -7.98 2.65 14.06
CA ILE A 172 -8.20 2.35 12.65
C ILE A 172 -7.07 1.41 12.25
N ILE A 173 -7.42 0.21 11.83
CA ILE A 173 -6.47 -0.85 11.50
C ILE A 173 -6.54 -1.11 10.01
N GLY A 174 -5.36 -1.06 9.37
CA GLY A 174 -5.16 -1.46 7.98
C GLY A 174 -4.57 -2.85 7.86
N ASP A 175 -4.90 -3.55 6.78
CA ASP A 175 -4.35 -4.84 6.40
C ASP A 175 -3.77 -4.78 4.99
N ARG A 176 -2.48 -5.05 4.87
CA ARG A 176 -1.77 -5.18 3.60
C ARG A 176 -1.72 -6.62 3.13
N LYS A 177 -1.69 -7.56 4.07
CA LYS A 177 -1.57 -8.99 3.79
C LYS A 177 -2.71 -9.50 2.92
N GLN A 178 -3.93 -9.03 3.14
CA GLN A 178 -5.10 -9.40 2.34
C GLN A 178 -4.87 -9.08 0.85
N ILE A 179 -4.39 -7.88 0.53
CA ILE A 179 -4.10 -7.47 -0.85
C ILE A 179 -3.00 -8.32 -1.48
N LEU A 180 -1.95 -8.60 -0.71
CA LEU A 180 -0.84 -9.44 -1.18
C LEU A 180 -1.33 -10.86 -1.49
N LEU A 181 -2.19 -11.43 -0.66
CA LEU A 181 -2.79 -12.74 -0.88
C LEU A 181 -3.74 -12.73 -2.08
N GLU A 182 -4.56 -11.70 -2.26
CA GLU A 182 -5.45 -11.55 -3.41
C GLU A 182 -4.65 -11.41 -4.71
N LYS A 183 -3.61 -10.58 -4.73
CA LYS A 183 -2.70 -10.44 -5.88
C LYS A 183 -2.00 -11.77 -6.19
N LYS A 184 -1.52 -12.46 -5.17
CA LYS A 184 -0.89 -13.78 -5.33
C LYS A 184 -1.87 -14.81 -5.87
N ALA A 185 -3.09 -14.84 -5.35
CA ALA A 185 -4.14 -15.74 -5.84
C ALA A 185 -4.56 -15.43 -7.30
N ALA A 186 -4.60 -14.14 -7.67
CA ALA A 186 -4.86 -13.73 -9.03
C ALA A 186 -3.74 -14.18 -9.98
N MET A 187 -2.48 -13.90 -9.62
CA MET A 187 -1.31 -14.36 -10.39
C MET A 187 -1.25 -15.89 -10.49
N GLN A 188 -1.61 -16.57 -9.40
CA GLN A 188 -1.68 -18.02 -9.36
C GLN A 188 -2.72 -18.56 -10.32
N LYS A 189 -3.93 -17.99 -10.37
CA LYS A 189 -4.96 -18.38 -11.34
C LYS A 189 -4.51 -18.18 -12.78
N GLU A 190 -3.95 -17.01 -13.10
CA GLU A 190 -3.41 -16.74 -14.43
C GLU A 190 -2.28 -17.70 -14.82
N LEU A 191 -1.44 -18.08 -13.86
CA LEU A 191 -0.38 -19.06 -14.07
C LEU A 191 -1.02 -20.43 -14.40
N PHE A 192 -1.98 -20.89 -13.59
CA PHE A 192 -2.63 -22.19 -13.81
C PHE A 192 -3.42 -22.27 -15.12
N GLU A 193 -3.92 -21.14 -15.64
CA GLU A 193 -4.55 -21.08 -16.97
C GLU A 193 -3.53 -21.19 -18.11
N LYS A 194 -2.31 -20.74 -17.89
CA LYS A 194 -1.24 -20.71 -18.91
C LYS A 194 -0.37 -21.96 -18.91
N ILE A 195 -0.30 -22.69 -17.80
CA ILE A 195 0.57 -23.86 -17.65
C ILE A 195 -0.20 -25.15 -17.94
N ALA A 196 0.45 -26.07 -18.64
CA ALA A 196 -0.03 -27.43 -18.89
C ALA A 196 1.03 -28.46 -18.50
N VAL A 197 0.58 -29.66 -18.15
CA VAL A 197 1.49 -30.77 -17.91
C VAL A 197 2.28 -31.07 -19.18
N GLY A 198 3.60 -31.20 -19.06
CA GLY A 198 4.52 -31.36 -20.18
C GLY A 198 5.08 -30.05 -20.76
N GLN A 199 4.69 -28.91 -20.25
CA GLN A 199 5.24 -27.61 -20.70
C GLN A 199 6.50 -27.26 -19.91
N THR A 200 7.46 -26.59 -20.60
CA THR A 200 8.67 -26.07 -19.99
C THR A 200 8.40 -24.65 -19.48
N VAL A 201 8.71 -24.42 -18.22
CA VAL A 201 8.57 -23.11 -17.54
C VAL A 201 9.90 -22.67 -16.98
N GLU A 202 10.09 -21.35 -16.93
CA GLU A 202 11.24 -20.73 -16.27
C GLU A 202 10.81 -20.26 -14.87
N GLY A 203 11.64 -20.55 -13.88
CA GLY A 203 11.42 -20.10 -12.51
C GLY A 203 12.73 -19.74 -11.80
N VAL A 204 12.60 -19.17 -10.62
CA VAL A 204 13.73 -18.77 -9.78
C VAL A 204 13.73 -19.63 -8.51
N VAL A 205 14.90 -20.16 -8.14
CA VAL A 205 15.07 -20.95 -6.93
C VAL A 205 14.87 -20.06 -5.70
N LYS A 206 13.81 -20.33 -4.95
CA LYS A 206 13.44 -19.59 -3.73
C LYS A 206 14.07 -20.19 -2.48
N ASN A 207 14.10 -21.51 -2.41
CA ASN A 207 14.67 -22.24 -1.28
C ASN A 207 15.16 -23.61 -1.70
N VAL A 208 16.24 -24.10 -1.07
CA VAL A 208 16.81 -25.43 -1.32
C VAL A 208 16.80 -26.23 -0.03
N THR A 209 16.10 -27.36 -0.05
CA THR A 209 16.01 -28.34 1.05
C THR A 209 16.80 -29.61 0.71
N ASP A 210 16.94 -30.52 1.65
CA ASP A 210 17.68 -31.76 1.45
C ASP A 210 16.98 -32.77 0.51
N PHE A 211 15.65 -32.62 0.34
CA PHE A 211 14.83 -33.46 -0.53
C PHE A 211 14.48 -32.83 -1.87
N GLY A 212 14.79 -31.53 -2.06
CA GLY A 212 14.46 -30.84 -3.29
C GLY A 212 14.67 -29.34 -3.26
N ALA A 213 14.35 -28.68 -4.36
CA ALA A 213 14.38 -27.22 -4.48
C ALA A 213 12.96 -26.70 -4.73
N PHE A 214 12.63 -25.59 -4.08
CA PHE A 214 11.42 -24.81 -4.33
C PHE A 214 11.73 -23.75 -5.35
N ILE A 215 11.00 -23.75 -6.45
CA ILE A 215 11.15 -22.83 -7.57
C ILE A 215 9.92 -21.96 -7.65
N ASP A 216 10.08 -20.64 -7.59
CA ASP A 216 9.02 -19.67 -7.80
C ASP A 216 8.78 -19.48 -9.30
N LEU A 217 7.54 -19.74 -9.72
CA LEU A 217 7.08 -19.62 -11.10
C LEU A 217 6.35 -18.31 -11.37
N GLY A 218 6.39 -17.35 -10.41
CA GLY A 218 5.72 -16.06 -10.55
C GLY A 218 4.24 -16.08 -10.12
N GLY A 219 3.90 -16.88 -9.12
CA GLY A 219 2.54 -16.98 -8.55
C GLY A 219 2.28 -18.28 -7.80
N ALA A 220 3.02 -19.34 -8.13
CA ALA A 220 2.99 -20.61 -7.43
C ALA A 220 4.39 -21.17 -7.23
N ASP A 221 4.59 -21.87 -6.14
CA ASP A 221 5.85 -22.53 -5.83
C ASP A 221 5.84 -23.97 -6.42
N GLY A 222 6.78 -24.25 -7.32
CA GLY A 222 7.01 -25.58 -7.87
C GLY A 222 8.02 -26.35 -7.03
N LEU A 223 7.77 -27.63 -6.79
CA LEU A 223 8.73 -28.52 -6.13
C LEU A 223 9.51 -29.34 -7.17
N LEU A 224 10.82 -29.13 -7.19
CA LEU A 224 11.76 -29.95 -7.91
C LEU A 224 12.37 -30.97 -6.96
N HIS A 225 11.85 -32.21 -6.98
CA HIS A 225 12.35 -33.27 -6.11
C HIS A 225 13.75 -33.72 -6.53
N ILE A 226 14.57 -34.20 -5.59
CA ILE A 226 15.95 -34.64 -5.84
C ILE A 226 16.05 -35.70 -6.95
N SER A 227 15.07 -36.61 -7.05
CA SER A 227 15.01 -37.62 -8.09
C SER A 227 14.76 -37.07 -9.50
N GLU A 228 14.22 -35.86 -9.61
CA GLU A 228 13.87 -35.19 -10.85
C GLU A 228 14.87 -34.13 -11.28
N MET A 229 15.93 -33.90 -10.48
CA MET A 229 16.97 -32.90 -10.75
C MET A 229 17.95 -33.31 -11.85
N SER A 230 18.21 -34.59 -11.94
CA SER A 230 19.17 -35.13 -12.94
C SER A 230 18.82 -36.57 -13.29
N TRP A 231 19.33 -37.04 -14.44
CA TRP A 231 19.33 -38.46 -14.83
C TRP A 231 20.28 -39.28 -13.95
N GLY A 232 21.33 -38.67 -13.37
CA GLY A 232 22.23 -39.28 -12.41
C GLY A 232 21.79 -39.08 -10.95
N ARG A 233 22.45 -39.79 -10.03
CA ARG A 233 22.19 -39.65 -8.59
C ARG A 233 22.74 -38.35 -8.06
N VAL A 234 21.85 -37.48 -7.58
CA VAL A 234 22.20 -36.23 -6.91
C VAL A 234 22.16 -36.51 -5.40
N GLU A 235 23.30 -36.35 -4.72
CA GLU A 235 23.39 -36.59 -3.28
C GLU A 235 23.00 -35.35 -2.45
N ASN A 236 23.23 -34.16 -2.99
CA ASN A 236 22.97 -32.92 -2.26
C ASN A 236 22.47 -31.81 -3.19
N PRO A 237 21.18 -31.43 -3.11
CA PRO A 237 20.60 -30.35 -3.91
C PRO A 237 21.30 -29.01 -3.73
N LYS A 238 21.82 -28.73 -2.54
CA LYS A 238 22.50 -27.46 -2.20
C LYS A 238 23.82 -27.24 -2.94
N LYS A 239 24.41 -28.32 -3.49
CA LYS A 239 25.61 -28.21 -4.34
C LYS A 239 25.28 -27.89 -5.77
N VAL A 240 24.05 -28.20 -6.20
CA VAL A 240 23.59 -28.04 -7.59
C VAL A 240 22.91 -26.69 -7.81
N PHE A 241 22.11 -26.26 -6.84
CA PHE A 241 21.32 -25.03 -6.92
C PHE A 241 21.58 -24.10 -5.76
N LYS A 242 21.60 -22.80 -6.07
CA LYS A 242 21.66 -21.71 -5.12
C LYS A 242 20.35 -20.92 -5.15
N VAL A 243 20.01 -20.30 -4.02
CA VAL A 243 18.86 -19.38 -3.95
C VAL A 243 19.11 -18.22 -4.91
N GLY A 244 18.15 -17.95 -5.78
CA GLY A 244 18.23 -16.91 -6.81
C GLY A 244 18.61 -17.42 -8.20
N ASP A 245 18.96 -18.70 -8.37
CA ASP A 245 19.27 -19.26 -9.68
C ASP A 245 18.01 -19.35 -10.56
N LYS A 246 18.16 -18.99 -11.85
CA LYS A 246 17.08 -19.19 -12.83
C LYS A 246 17.17 -20.59 -13.41
N VAL A 247 16.09 -21.32 -13.35
CA VAL A 247 16.01 -22.71 -13.78
C VAL A 247 14.85 -22.89 -14.76
N LYS A 248 15.12 -23.59 -15.88
CA LYS A 248 14.08 -24.06 -16.80
C LYS A 248 13.70 -25.48 -16.39
N ALA A 249 12.44 -25.70 -16.07
CA ALA A 249 11.94 -27.01 -15.64
C ALA A 249 10.70 -27.42 -16.44
N LEU A 250 10.52 -28.71 -16.60
CA LEU A 250 9.34 -29.31 -17.20
C LEU A 250 8.29 -29.54 -16.12
N ILE A 251 7.03 -29.22 -16.39
CA ILE A 251 5.92 -29.51 -15.50
C ILE A 251 5.57 -30.99 -15.63
N LYS A 252 5.82 -31.76 -14.57
CA LYS A 252 5.52 -33.20 -14.53
C LYS A 252 4.07 -33.47 -14.13
N ASP A 253 3.59 -32.75 -13.12
CA ASP A 253 2.25 -32.94 -12.58
C ASP A 253 1.78 -31.66 -11.86
N ILE A 254 0.47 -31.46 -11.81
CA ILE A 254 -0.20 -30.33 -11.15
C ILE A 254 -1.22 -30.90 -10.17
N ASN A 255 -0.91 -30.83 -8.87
CA ASN A 255 -1.80 -31.29 -7.80
C ASN A 255 -2.32 -30.11 -6.97
N GLY A 256 -3.46 -29.54 -7.36
CA GLY A 256 -4.02 -28.35 -6.73
C GLY A 256 -3.07 -27.14 -6.82
N GLU A 257 -2.59 -26.67 -5.66
CA GLU A 257 -1.63 -25.53 -5.60
C GLU A 257 -0.17 -25.95 -5.75
N LYS A 258 0.13 -27.25 -5.79
CA LYS A 258 1.50 -27.79 -5.83
C LYS A 258 1.83 -28.24 -7.24
N ILE A 259 2.90 -27.70 -7.79
CA ILE A 259 3.41 -28.03 -9.12
C ILE A 259 4.65 -28.90 -8.95
N ALA A 260 4.62 -30.11 -9.48
CA ALA A 260 5.78 -30.97 -9.53
C ALA A 260 6.61 -30.67 -10.79
N LEU A 261 7.87 -30.35 -10.59
CA LEU A 261 8.80 -30.00 -11.65
C LEU A 261 9.82 -31.12 -11.90
N SER A 262 10.30 -31.19 -13.12
CA SER A 262 11.36 -32.13 -13.53
C SER A 262 12.38 -31.42 -14.44
N LEU A 263 13.65 -31.72 -14.26
CA LEU A 263 14.73 -31.33 -15.18
C LEU A 263 15.10 -32.46 -16.16
N LYS A 264 14.37 -33.57 -16.12
CA LYS A 264 14.55 -34.68 -17.04
C LYS A 264 13.83 -34.42 -18.36
N PHE A 265 14.44 -33.60 -19.19
CA PHE A 265 13.91 -33.35 -20.52
C PHE A 265 14.04 -34.61 -21.38
N PRO A 266 13.00 -35.00 -22.15
CA PRO A 266 13.06 -36.17 -23.03
C PRO A 266 14.23 -36.12 -24.00
N GLU A 267 14.58 -34.92 -24.49
CA GLU A 267 15.67 -34.68 -25.43
C GLU A 267 17.09 -34.90 -24.84
N SER A 268 17.23 -34.70 -23.51
CA SER A 268 18.50 -34.89 -22.79
C SER A 268 18.63 -36.26 -22.14
N ASN A 269 17.80 -37.24 -22.53
CA ASN A 269 17.83 -38.59 -21.98
C ASN A 269 19.09 -39.33 -22.50
N PRO A 270 20.08 -39.64 -21.63
CA PRO A 270 21.30 -40.34 -22.07
C PRO A 270 21.01 -41.73 -22.62
N TRP A 271 19.84 -42.28 -22.31
CA TRP A 271 19.44 -43.63 -22.71
C TRP A 271 18.51 -43.64 -23.94
N ALA A 272 18.13 -42.48 -24.49
CA ALA A 272 17.22 -42.42 -25.64
C ALA A 272 17.78 -43.19 -26.87
N ASN A 273 19.09 -43.14 -27.06
CA ASN A 273 19.78 -43.85 -28.18
C ASN A 273 20.50 -45.12 -27.72
N ALA A 274 20.20 -45.62 -26.50
CA ALA A 274 20.84 -46.81 -25.97
C ALA A 274 20.52 -48.07 -26.81
N ALA A 275 19.29 -48.18 -27.32
CA ALA A 275 18.87 -49.29 -28.17
C ALA A 275 19.63 -49.32 -29.50
N GLU A 276 20.03 -48.16 -30.04
CA GLU A 276 20.86 -48.08 -31.26
C GLU A 276 22.33 -48.31 -30.95
N LYS A 277 22.86 -47.77 -29.85
CA LYS A 277 24.26 -47.90 -29.47
C LYS A 277 24.62 -49.28 -28.93
N TYR A 278 23.69 -49.94 -28.26
CA TYR A 278 23.89 -51.26 -27.63
C TYR A 278 23.02 -52.34 -28.28
N ALA A 279 22.75 -52.23 -29.59
CA ALA A 279 22.06 -53.27 -30.35
C ALA A 279 22.84 -54.58 -30.28
N VAL A 280 22.13 -55.69 -30.21
CA VAL A 280 22.75 -57.02 -30.17
C VAL A 280 23.64 -57.27 -31.38
N GLY A 281 24.95 -57.36 -31.12
CA GLY A 281 25.98 -57.50 -32.18
C GLY A 281 26.96 -56.31 -32.32
N ASN A 282 26.75 -55.22 -31.60
CA ASN A 282 27.72 -54.13 -31.56
C ASN A 282 28.81 -54.41 -30.50
N VAL A 283 30.06 -54.23 -30.88
CA VAL A 283 31.20 -54.29 -29.97
C VAL A 283 31.26 -52.99 -29.18
N VAL A 284 31.20 -53.05 -27.84
CA VAL A 284 31.29 -51.93 -26.93
C VAL A 284 32.72 -51.77 -26.46
#